data_3c6ca21395d355dc9d6b79c848ad4cd5
#
_entry.id   3c6ca21395d355dc9d6b79c848ad4cd5
#
_cell.length_a   1.000
_cell.length_b   1.000
_cell.length_c   1.000
_cell.angle_alpha   90.00
_cell.angle_beta   90.00
_cell.angle_gamma   90.00
#
_symmetry.space_group_name_H-M   'P 1'
#
loop_
_entity.id
_entity.type
_entity.pdbx_description
1 polymer ?
#
loop_
_entity_poly.entity_id
_entity_poly.type
_entity_poly.pdbx_seq_one_letter_code
_entity_poly.pdbx_strand_id
1 'polypeptide(L)'
;MRYLVISDIHANLDAFETVMAAAKPLNYAKVLLLGDLVGYGADPNAVCERIRDLKPDALIRGNHDKVGSGVESPEGFNAVARNAIRWTYDTLTKDNREWLAALPAGPLIVDDLIEICHGTPFDEDAYVF
;
A
#
# COMPACT_ATOMS: atom_id res chain seq x y z
N MET A 1 -6.29 4.44 23.09
CA MET A 1 -6.35 4.95 21.70
C MET A 1 -6.60 3.76 20.76
N ARG A 2 -7.38 3.97 19.72
CA ARG A 2 -7.62 2.92 18.69
C ARG A 2 -6.94 3.32 17.40
N TYR A 3 -6.27 2.37 16.77
CA TYR A 3 -5.67 2.53 15.45
C TYR A 3 -6.47 1.70 14.45
N LEU A 4 -6.74 2.27 13.28
CA LEU A 4 -7.21 1.53 12.12
C LEU A 4 -5.99 1.12 11.30
N VAL A 5 -5.74 -0.17 11.22
CA VAL A 5 -4.61 -0.73 10.45
C VAL A 5 -5.17 -1.45 9.23
N ILE A 6 -4.70 -1.05 8.06
CA ILE A 6 -5.11 -1.63 6.76
C ILE A 6 -3.86 -1.97 5.97
N SER A 7 -3.89 -3.10 5.26
CA SER A 7 -2.84 -3.56 4.37
C SER A 7 -3.43 -4.17 3.10
N ASP A 8 -2.63 -4.25 2.04
CA ASP A 8 -2.96 -5.04 0.85
C ASP A 8 -4.27 -4.61 0.18
N ILE A 9 -4.38 -3.33 -0.14
CA ILE A 9 -5.55 -2.75 -0.82
C ILE A 9 -5.62 -3.19 -2.28
N HIS A 10 -4.45 -3.36 -2.91
CA HIS A 10 -4.29 -3.91 -4.25
C HIS A 10 -5.22 -3.27 -5.30
N ALA A 11 -5.22 -1.94 -5.37
CA ALA A 11 -6.01 -1.18 -6.35
C ALA A 11 -7.51 -1.53 -6.38
N ASN A 12 -8.05 -2.03 -5.27
CA ASN A 12 -9.47 -2.35 -5.11
C ASN A 12 -10.18 -1.23 -4.35
N LEU A 13 -10.59 -0.20 -5.10
CA LEU A 13 -11.23 0.98 -4.52
C LEU A 13 -12.54 0.64 -3.82
N ASP A 14 -13.36 -0.21 -4.40
CA ASP A 14 -14.67 -0.60 -3.83
C ASP A 14 -14.49 -1.29 -2.47
N ALA A 15 -13.54 -2.21 -2.36
CA ALA A 15 -13.23 -2.87 -1.10
C ALA A 15 -12.70 -1.87 -0.07
N PHE A 16 -11.79 -0.99 -0.48
CA PHE A 16 -11.23 0.02 0.41
C PHE A 16 -12.31 0.95 0.97
N GLU A 17 -13.19 1.49 0.13
CA GLU A 17 -14.30 2.36 0.57
C GLU A 17 -15.29 1.62 1.48
N THR A 18 -15.55 0.34 1.21
CA THR A 18 -16.40 -0.50 2.06
C THR A 18 -15.79 -0.68 3.45
N VAL A 19 -14.49 -0.96 3.52
CA VAL A 19 -13.76 -1.09 4.80
C VAL A 19 -13.77 0.23 5.57
N MET A 20 -13.49 1.35 4.89
CA MET A 20 -13.49 2.67 5.52
C MET A 20 -14.87 3.04 6.07
N ALA A 21 -15.95 2.74 5.34
CA ALA A 21 -17.31 2.96 5.81
C ALA A 21 -17.66 2.08 7.03
N ALA A 22 -17.27 0.82 7.01
CA ALA A 22 -17.47 -0.10 8.14
C ALA A 22 -16.66 0.29 9.39
N ALA A 23 -15.47 0.84 9.20
CA ALA A 23 -14.61 1.28 10.29
C ALA A 23 -15.06 2.59 10.95
N LYS A 24 -15.75 3.45 10.23
CA LYS A 24 -16.14 4.79 10.70
C LYS A 24 -16.80 4.81 12.09
N PRO A 25 -17.76 3.92 12.44
CA PRO A 25 -18.38 3.93 13.77
C PRO A 25 -17.46 3.40 14.88
N LEU A 26 -16.29 2.87 14.57
CA LEU A 26 -15.36 2.30 15.56
C LEU A 26 -14.54 3.35 16.31
N ASN A 27 -14.66 4.64 15.96
CA ASN A 27 -13.99 5.76 16.61
C ASN A 27 -12.47 5.56 16.77
N TYR A 28 -11.80 5.21 15.68
CA TYR A 28 -10.33 5.15 15.64
C TYR A 28 -9.74 6.56 15.63
N ALA A 29 -8.57 6.71 16.23
CA ALA A 29 -7.86 8.00 16.31
C ALA A 29 -6.88 8.18 15.14
N LYS A 30 -6.30 7.10 14.65
CA LYS A 30 -5.27 7.12 13.60
C LYS A 30 -5.46 6.00 12.58
N VAL A 31 -5.00 6.26 11.35
CA VAL A 31 -5.00 5.32 10.24
C VAL A 31 -3.57 4.97 9.87
N LEU A 32 -3.24 3.69 9.88
CA LEU A 32 -1.94 3.15 9.51
C LEU A 32 -2.11 2.24 8.28
N LEU A 33 -1.36 2.50 7.21
CA LEU A 33 -1.40 1.71 5.98
C LEU A 33 -0.05 1.00 5.78
N LEU A 34 -0.09 -0.32 5.64
CA LEU A 34 1.08 -1.19 5.65
C LEU A 34 1.53 -1.64 4.25
N GLY A 35 1.20 -0.86 3.21
CA GLY A 35 1.66 -1.11 1.86
C GLY A 35 0.74 -2.00 1.02
N ASP A 36 1.23 -2.33 -0.17
CA ASP A 36 0.48 -2.99 -1.24
C ASP A 36 -0.82 -2.25 -1.58
N LEU A 37 -0.65 -0.96 -1.85
CA LEU A 37 -1.75 -0.09 -2.28
C LEU A 37 -2.20 -0.44 -3.69
N VAL A 38 -1.28 -0.85 -4.54
CA VAL A 38 -1.49 -1.21 -5.95
C VAL A 38 -1.10 -2.66 -6.23
N GLY A 39 -1.20 -3.06 -7.49
CA GLY A 39 -1.02 -4.44 -7.92
C GLY A 39 -2.35 -5.19 -8.00
N TYR A 40 -2.46 -6.11 -8.93
CA TYR A 40 -3.64 -6.95 -9.20
C TYR A 40 -4.89 -6.19 -9.63
N GLY A 41 -5.41 -5.29 -8.81
CA GLY A 41 -6.72 -4.65 -9.00
C GLY A 41 -6.74 -3.58 -10.11
N ALA A 42 -7.95 -3.14 -10.45
CA ALA A 42 -8.21 -2.36 -11.66
C ALA A 42 -8.10 -0.83 -11.47
N ASP A 43 -8.04 -0.34 -10.23
CA ASP A 43 -8.14 1.10 -9.93
C ASP A 43 -6.89 1.69 -9.26
N PRO A 44 -5.66 1.52 -9.82
CA PRO A 44 -4.44 1.97 -9.15
C PRO A 44 -4.38 3.49 -8.95
N ASN A 45 -4.79 4.29 -9.93
CA ASN A 45 -4.80 5.75 -9.81
C ASN A 45 -5.82 6.22 -8.78
N ALA A 46 -7.03 5.71 -8.84
CA ALA A 46 -8.11 6.08 -7.92
C ALA A 46 -7.75 5.76 -6.46
N VAL A 47 -7.13 4.61 -6.21
CA VAL A 47 -6.64 4.23 -4.87
C VAL A 47 -5.53 5.16 -4.41
N CYS A 48 -4.52 5.44 -5.25
CA CYS A 48 -3.45 6.39 -4.91
C CYS A 48 -4.02 7.76 -4.53
N GLU A 49 -4.90 8.30 -5.35
CA GLU A 49 -5.52 9.62 -5.12
C GLU A 49 -6.36 9.61 -3.84
N ARG A 50 -7.12 8.57 -3.62
CA ARG A 50 -7.95 8.41 -2.41
C ARG A 50 -7.11 8.36 -1.13
N ILE A 51 -5.98 7.66 -1.15
CA ILE A 51 -5.07 7.57 0.00
C ILE A 51 -4.34 8.90 0.23
N ARG A 52 -3.94 9.59 -0.84
CA ARG A 52 -3.37 10.93 -0.74
C ARG A 52 -4.34 11.92 -0.09
N ASP A 53 -5.61 11.87 -0.43
CA ASP A 53 -6.66 12.69 0.18
C ASP A 53 -6.95 12.31 1.63
N LEU A 54 -6.87 11.01 1.96
CA LEU A 54 -7.06 10.51 3.31
C LEU A 54 -6.00 11.01 4.28
N LYS A 55 -4.77 11.21 3.80
CA LYS A 55 -3.60 11.61 4.60
C LYS A 55 -3.43 10.72 5.84
N PRO A 56 -3.16 9.42 5.66
CA PRO A 56 -2.98 8.50 6.78
C PRO A 56 -1.88 8.98 7.72
N ASP A 57 -1.99 8.63 8.99
CA ASP A 57 -1.00 9.02 10.02
C ASP A 57 0.35 8.32 9.82
N ALA A 58 0.34 7.11 9.26
CA ALA A 58 1.54 6.43 8.81
C ALA A 58 1.23 5.59 7.56
N LEU A 59 2.18 5.56 6.65
CA LEU A 59 2.08 4.83 5.38
C LEU A 59 3.47 4.34 4.98
N ILE A 60 3.59 3.05 4.73
CA ILE A 60 4.78 2.43 4.16
C ILE A 60 4.44 1.77 2.83
N ARG A 61 5.45 1.54 1.99
CA ARG A 61 5.27 0.82 0.74
C ARG A 61 5.24 -0.69 0.99
N GLY A 62 4.51 -1.43 0.14
CA GLY A 62 4.65 -2.86 0.00
C GLY A 62 5.54 -3.24 -1.19
N ASN A 63 5.78 -4.53 -1.37
CA ASN A 63 6.57 -5.03 -2.49
C ASN A 63 5.92 -4.74 -3.85
N HIS A 64 4.59 -4.76 -3.95
CA HIS A 64 3.89 -4.37 -5.17
C HIS A 64 3.98 -2.87 -5.47
N ASP A 65 3.97 -2.02 -4.46
CA ASP A 65 4.14 -0.57 -4.65
C ASP A 65 5.54 -0.24 -5.18
N LYS A 66 6.54 -0.90 -4.64
CA LYS A 66 7.94 -0.78 -5.05
C LYS A 66 8.12 -1.12 -6.53
N VAL A 67 7.58 -2.25 -6.97
CA VAL A 67 7.68 -2.69 -8.37
C VAL A 67 6.74 -1.88 -9.26
N GLY A 68 5.51 -1.63 -8.83
CA GLY A 68 4.51 -0.86 -9.59
C GLY A 68 4.90 0.59 -9.84
N SER A 69 5.73 1.17 -8.98
CA SER A 69 6.28 2.53 -9.17
C SER A 69 7.59 2.56 -9.98
N GLY A 70 8.16 1.40 -10.30
CA GLY A 70 9.39 1.29 -11.08
C GLY A 70 10.69 1.39 -10.25
N VAL A 71 10.60 1.34 -8.93
CA VAL A 71 11.79 1.33 -8.05
C VAL A 71 12.55 0.01 -8.19
N GLU A 72 11.84 -1.07 -8.43
CA GLU A 72 12.42 -2.40 -8.63
C GLU A 72 11.83 -3.12 -9.83
N SER A 73 12.60 -4.05 -10.40
CA SER A 73 12.19 -4.90 -11.52
C SER A 73 11.13 -5.93 -11.10
N PRO A 74 10.15 -6.27 -11.96
CA PRO A 74 9.13 -7.28 -11.67
C PRO A 74 9.61 -8.73 -11.79
N GLU A 75 10.88 -8.98 -12.09
CA GLU A 75 11.40 -10.32 -12.44
C GLU A 75 11.33 -11.32 -11.28
N GLY A 76 11.33 -10.84 -10.02
CA GLY A 76 11.15 -11.69 -8.85
C GLY A 76 9.71 -12.19 -8.65
N PHE A 77 8.74 -11.64 -9.36
CA PHE A 77 7.34 -12.02 -9.25
C PHE A 77 7.01 -13.26 -10.09
N ASN A 78 6.02 -14.05 -9.66
CA ASN A 78 5.44 -15.08 -10.50
C ASN A 78 4.78 -14.45 -11.76
N ALA A 79 4.48 -15.27 -12.78
CA ALA A 79 4.00 -14.77 -14.07
C ALA A 79 2.71 -13.94 -13.98
N VAL A 80 1.78 -14.33 -13.13
CA VAL A 80 0.49 -13.62 -12.95
C VAL A 80 0.71 -12.25 -12.31
N ALA A 81 1.42 -12.22 -11.19
CA ALA A 81 1.75 -10.98 -10.50
C ALA A 81 2.60 -10.04 -11.37
N ARG A 82 3.54 -10.59 -12.14
CA ARG A 82 4.38 -9.82 -13.07
C ARG A 82 3.57 -9.14 -14.15
N ASN A 83 2.62 -9.83 -14.75
CA ASN A 83 1.76 -9.25 -15.77
C ASN A 83 0.86 -8.17 -15.19
N ALA A 84 0.28 -8.42 -14.04
CA ALA A 84 -0.56 -7.45 -13.34
C ALA A 84 0.20 -6.18 -12.95
N ILE A 85 1.42 -6.32 -12.43
CA ILE A 85 2.19 -5.16 -11.99
C ILE A 85 2.75 -4.34 -13.16
N ARG A 86 3.07 -4.97 -14.29
CA ARG A 86 3.43 -4.24 -15.51
C ARG A 86 2.28 -3.40 -16.02
N TRP A 87 1.08 -3.97 -16.07
CA TRP A 87 -0.13 -3.22 -16.42
C TRP A 87 -0.37 -2.06 -15.44
N THR A 88 -0.18 -2.29 -14.15
CA THR A 88 -0.28 -1.25 -13.12
C THR A 88 0.69 -0.11 -13.38
N TYR A 89 1.97 -0.42 -13.64
CA TYR A 89 2.99 0.57 -13.97
C TYR A 89 2.60 1.42 -15.19
N ASP A 90 2.13 0.78 -16.25
CA ASP A 90 1.74 1.46 -17.49
C ASP A 90 0.48 2.31 -17.32
N THR A 91 -0.43 1.91 -16.42
CA THR A 91 -1.71 2.59 -16.14
C THR A 91 -1.55 3.78 -15.19
N LEU A 92 -0.63 3.70 -14.23
CA LEU A 92 -0.39 4.76 -13.27
C LEU A 92 0.03 6.06 -13.99
N THR A 93 -0.56 7.17 -13.55
CA THR A 93 -0.08 8.48 -13.96
C THR A 93 1.34 8.72 -13.45
N LYS A 94 2.08 9.62 -14.10
CA LYS A 94 3.42 10.01 -13.66
C LYS A 94 3.41 10.47 -12.19
N ASP A 95 2.47 11.33 -11.83
CA ASP A 95 2.36 11.85 -10.47
C ASP A 95 2.14 10.74 -9.43
N ASN A 96 1.26 9.78 -9.71
CA ASN A 96 1.00 8.67 -8.82
C ASN A 96 2.19 7.70 -8.72
N ARG A 97 2.89 7.45 -9.82
CA ARG A 97 4.14 6.65 -9.79
C ARG A 97 5.22 7.31 -8.92
N GLU A 98 5.44 8.59 -9.11
CA GLU A 98 6.43 9.36 -8.33
C GLU A 98 6.07 9.38 -6.85
N TRP A 99 4.80 9.55 -6.53
CA TRP A 99 4.32 9.50 -5.16
C TRP A 99 4.53 8.11 -4.51
N LEU A 100 4.17 7.03 -5.20
CA LEU A 100 4.40 5.66 -4.73
C LEU A 100 5.91 5.36 -4.56
N ALA A 101 6.73 5.78 -5.50
CA ALA A 101 8.18 5.59 -5.45
C ALA A 101 8.82 6.28 -4.25
N ALA A 102 8.22 7.37 -3.78
CA ALA A 102 8.70 8.13 -2.62
C ALA A 102 8.25 7.57 -1.26
N LEU A 103 7.39 6.57 -1.23
CA LEU A 103 6.94 5.97 0.03
C LEU A 103 8.09 5.27 0.76
N PRO A 104 8.16 5.38 2.10
CA PRO A 104 9.18 4.70 2.88
C PRO A 104 8.96 3.18 2.87
N ALA A 105 10.05 2.43 2.91
CA ALA A 105 10.03 0.96 2.94
C ALA A 105 9.53 0.38 4.28
N GLY A 106 9.67 1.13 5.37
CA GLY A 106 9.57 0.61 6.73
C GLY A 106 10.85 -0.16 7.14
N PRO A 107 10.93 -0.67 8.37
CA PRO A 107 9.94 -0.47 9.42
C PRO A 107 9.80 1.01 9.85
N LEU A 108 8.64 1.37 10.36
CA LEU A 108 8.35 2.72 10.83
C LEU A 108 7.71 2.65 12.22
N ILE A 109 8.23 3.45 13.15
CA ILE A 109 7.71 3.54 14.52
C ILE A 109 6.64 4.62 14.58
N VAL A 110 5.48 4.27 15.13
CA VAL A 110 4.33 5.15 15.31
C VAL A 110 4.09 5.35 16.81
N ASP A 111 4.06 6.60 17.24
CA ASP A 111 3.79 7.01 18.63
C ASP A 111 4.72 6.38 19.69
N ASP A 112 5.95 6.01 19.32
CA ASP A 112 6.90 5.26 20.16
C ASP A 112 6.30 3.95 20.74
N LEU A 113 5.27 3.40 20.12
CA LEU A 113 4.49 2.28 20.63
C LEU A 113 4.34 1.14 19.64
N ILE A 114 4.16 1.45 18.34
CA ILE A 114 3.87 0.47 17.30
C ILE A 114 4.96 0.57 16.23
N GLU A 115 5.55 -0.57 15.89
CA GLU A 115 6.40 -0.69 14.70
C GLU A 115 5.60 -1.35 13.59
N ILE A 116 5.48 -0.68 12.45
CA ILE A 116 4.82 -1.21 11.26
C ILE A 116 5.85 -1.61 10.20
N CYS A 117 5.63 -2.75 9.57
CA CYS A 117 6.44 -3.25 8.47
C CYS A 117 5.56 -3.95 7.42
N HIS A 118 6.08 -4.07 6.21
CA HIS A 118 5.51 -4.93 5.18
C HIS A 118 6.43 -6.15 5.04
N GLY A 119 5.85 -7.37 4.96
CA GLY A 119 6.64 -8.59 5.04
C GLY A 119 7.19 -8.82 6.44
N THR A 120 8.46 -8.51 6.65
CA THR A 120 9.12 -8.56 7.96
C THR A 120 9.83 -7.24 8.26
N PRO A 121 10.22 -6.97 9.53
CA PRO A 121 11.03 -5.78 9.85
C PRO A 121 12.38 -5.73 9.12
N PHE A 122 12.84 -6.85 8.59
CA PHE A 122 14.15 -6.99 7.95
C PHE A 122 14.07 -7.08 6.43
N ASP A 123 12.93 -7.47 5.88
CA ASP A 123 12.75 -7.72 4.45
C ASP A 123 11.28 -7.53 4.05
N GLU A 124 11.02 -6.50 3.25
CA GLU A 124 9.67 -6.17 2.76
C GLU A 124 9.13 -7.17 1.71
N ASP A 125 9.99 -8.02 1.16
CA ASP A 125 9.61 -9.08 0.20
C ASP A 125 9.40 -10.45 0.86
N ALA A 126 9.70 -10.59 2.14
CA ALA A 126 9.60 -11.86 2.85
C ALA A 126 8.15 -12.23 3.19
N TYR A 127 7.83 -13.50 2.98
CA TYR A 127 6.57 -14.10 3.44
C TYR A 127 6.80 -14.83 4.76
N VAL A 128 5.87 -14.66 5.70
CA VAL A 128 5.87 -15.35 7.00
C VAL A 128 4.73 -16.35 7.00
N PHE A 129 5.04 -17.64 7.27
CA PHE A 129 4.08 -18.74 7.30
C PHE A 129 3.96 -19.33 8.70
#